data_f07fbd8d1118161ccf34885a42e0953e
#
_entry.id   f07fbd8d1118161ccf34885a42e0953e
#
_cell.length_a   1.000
_cell.length_b   1.000
_cell.length_c   1.000
_cell.angle_alpha   90.00
_cell.angle_beta   90.00
_cell.angle_gamma   90.00
#
_symmetry.space_group_name_H-M   'P 1'
#
loop_
_entity.id
_entity.type
_entity.pdbx_description
1 polymer ?
#
loop_
_entity_poly.entity_id
_entity_poly.type
_entity_poly.pdbx_seq_one_letter_code
_entity_poly.pdbx_strand_id
1 'polypeptide(L)'
;PCDVITGLLQHYTGLSRQQVFGTGTFLDTARMQRAVSMSLDQNPHNIAGYVLGEHGESQFAAWSTITVQGEPITEIAKDQHLELSELDKAARGGGWLVFNGKKYTCYAIATCAAKLLQAVFSDAKLACPASVYLEDYGCYVGYPAVSDGIDI
;
A
#
# COMPACT_ATOMS: atom_id res chain seq x y z
N PRO A 1 10.53 0.59 -9.00
CA PRO A 1 11.17 -0.65 -9.50
C PRO A 1 10.57 -1.92 -8.89
N CYS A 2 9.79 -1.84 -7.79
CA CYS A 2 9.21 -3.01 -7.13
C CYS A 2 8.44 -3.89 -8.13
N ASP A 3 7.48 -3.32 -8.82
CA ASP A 3 6.58 -4.03 -9.73
C ASP A 3 7.32 -4.66 -10.90
N VAL A 4 8.26 -3.93 -11.49
CA VAL A 4 9.10 -4.45 -12.60
C VAL A 4 9.98 -5.61 -12.13
N ILE A 5 10.60 -5.51 -10.95
CA ILE A 5 11.43 -6.58 -10.38
C ILE A 5 10.57 -7.81 -10.08
N THR A 6 9.36 -7.62 -9.55
CA THR A 6 8.41 -8.72 -9.31
C THR A 6 8.10 -9.46 -10.61
N GLY A 7 7.81 -8.73 -11.69
CA GLY A 7 7.57 -9.33 -13.00
C GLY A 7 8.79 -10.06 -13.59
N LEU A 8 9.98 -9.50 -13.43
CA LEU A 8 11.22 -10.16 -13.86
C LEU A 8 11.48 -11.46 -13.07
N LEU A 9 11.29 -11.43 -11.75
CA LEU A 9 11.44 -12.62 -10.92
C LEU A 9 10.45 -13.71 -11.32
N GLN A 10 9.19 -13.37 -11.57
CA GLN A 10 8.20 -14.32 -12.05
C GLN A 10 8.64 -14.96 -13.38
N HIS A 11 9.10 -14.14 -14.31
CA HIS A 11 9.57 -14.61 -15.61
C HIS A 11 10.75 -15.59 -15.49
N TYR A 12 11.75 -15.28 -14.67
CA TYR A 12 12.95 -16.10 -14.54
C TYR A 12 12.79 -17.33 -13.64
N THR A 13 11.89 -17.29 -12.66
CA THR A 13 11.66 -18.45 -11.77
C THR A 13 10.70 -19.48 -12.36
N GLY A 14 9.82 -19.05 -13.28
CA GLY A 14 8.79 -19.93 -13.84
C GLY A 14 7.68 -20.31 -12.84
N LEU A 15 7.65 -19.68 -11.66
CA LEU A 15 6.56 -19.86 -10.71
C LEU A 15 5.25 -19.26 -11.25
N SER A 16 4.12 -19.66 -10.70
CA SER A 16 2.83 -19.08 -11.08
C SER A 16 2.78 -17.59 -10.72
N ARG A 17 1.94 -16.82 -11.39
CA ARG A 17 1.77 -15.38 -11.15
C ARG A 17 1.28 -15.08 -9.75
N GLN A 18 0.52 -15.99 -9.15
CA GLN A 18 0.01 -15.89 -7.78
C GLN A 18 1.08 -16.17 -6.73
N GLN A 19 2.12 -16.93 -7.08
CA GLN A 19 3.22 -17.27 -6.17
C GLN A 19 4.35 -16.24 -6.15
N VAL A 20 4.32 -15.28 -7.07
CA VAL A 20 5.31 -14.21 -7.13
C VAL A 20 4.61 -12.88 -6.95
N PHE A 21 4.90 -12.20 -5.87
CA PHE A 21 4.31 -10.93 -5.51
C PHE A 21 5.34 -10.02 -4.83
N GLY A 22 5.07 -8.74 -4.84
CA GLY A 22 5.89 -7.73 -4.18
C GLY A 22 5.11 -7.03 -3.06
N THR A 23 5.79 -6.21 -2.28
CA THR A 23 5.16 -5.39 -1.24
C THR A 23 4.26 -4.30 -1.81
N GLY A 24 4.39 -3.97 -3.10
CA GLY A 24 3.58 -2.99 -3.81
C GLY A 24 3.46 -1.67 -3.04
N THR A 25 2.25 -1.20 -2.93
CA THR A 25 1.89 0.04 -2.22
C THR A 25 1.43 -0.18 -0.77
N PHE A 26 1.76 -1.32 -0.16
CA PHE A 26 1.39 -1.62 1.23
C PHE A 26 1.98 -0.61 2.22
N LEU A 27 3.26 -0.28 2.07
CA LEU A 27 3.89 0.75 2.91
C LEU A 27 3.32 2.14 2.64
N ASP A 28 3.02 2.47 1.40
CA ASP A 28 2.44 3.75 1.02
C ASP A 28 1.02 3.92 1.59
N THR A 29 0.27 2.82 1.64
CA THR A 29 -1.03 2.77 2.34
C THR A 29 -0.88 3.07 3.83
N ALA A 30 0.11 2.48 4.51
CA ALA A 30 0.36 2.77 5.92
C ALA A 30 0.77 4.24 6.15
N ARG A 31 1.50 4.83 5.20
CA ARG A 31 1.86 6.26 5.23
C ARG A 31 0.64 7.15 5.02
N MET A 32 -0.25 6.79 4.10
CA MET A 32 -1.53 7.50 3.89
C MET A 32 -2.39 7.42 5.15
N GLN A 33 -2.57 6.23 5.72
CA GLN A 33 -3.30 6.05 6.98
C GLN A 33 -2.71 6.92 8.11
N ARG A 34 -1.39 6.98 8.22
CA ARG A 34 -0.71 7.86 9.18
C ARG A 34 -0.97 9.34 8.90
N ALA A 35 -0.92 9.79 7.65
CA ALA A 35 -1.16 11.20 7.29
C ALA A 35 -2.59 11.61 7.64
N VAL A 36 -3.59 10.79 7.29
CA VAL A 36 -4.99 11.00 7.66
C VAL A 36 -5.18 11.00 9.19
N SER A 37 -4.57 10.02 9.87
CA SER A 37 -4.59 9.90 11.33
C SER A 37 -4.11 11.17 12.03
N MET A 38 -2.98 11.70 11.60
CA MET A 38 -2.40 12.91 12.20
C MET A 38 -3.24 14.16 11.92
N SER A 39 -3.87 14.25 10.76
CA SER A 39 -4.69 15.40 10.37
C SER A 39 -6.03 15.43 11.10
N LEU A 40 -6.61 14.27 11.40
CA LEU A 40 -7.93 14.12 12.01
C LEU A 40 -7.87 13.77 13.51
N ASP A 41 -6.67 13.65 14.08
CA ASP A 41 -6.45 13.15 15.46
C ASP A 41 -7.18 11.82 15.71
N GLN A 42 -7.05 10.88 14.77
CA GLN A 42 -7.69 9.57 14.81
C GLN A 42 -6.66 8.43 14.93
N ASN A 43 -7.08 7.29 15.46
CA ASN A 43 -6.25 6.09 15.44
C ASN A 43 -6.07 5.61 13.99
N PRO A 44 -4.83 5.35 13.51
CA PRO A 44 -4.60 4.82 12.15
C PRO A 44 -5.36 3.52 11.84
N HIS A 45 -5.65 2.69 12.83
CA HIS A 45 -6.45 1.47 12.66
C HIS A 45 -7.93 1.73 12.33
N ASN A 46 -8.41 2.95 12.56
CA ASN A 46 -9.77 3.35 12.20
C ASN A 46 -9.88 3.83 10.74
N ILE A 47 -8.76 3.85 10.00
CA ILE A 47 -8.70 4.33 8.62
C ILE A 47 -8.56 3.12 7.71
N ALA A 48 -9.57 2.89 6.90
CA ALA A 48 -9.60 1.85 5.86
C ALA A 48 -9.36 2.46 4.47
N GLY A 49 -8.89 1.64 3.53
CA GLY A 49 -8.61 2.03 2.15
C GLY A 49 -7.14 1.97 1.80
N TYR A 50 -6.81 2.20 0.52
CA TYR A 50 -5.51 1.87 -0.04
C TYR A 50 -4.94 2.98 -0.90
N VAL A 51 -3.61 3.00 -0.95
CA VAL A 51 -2.83 3.60 -2.05
C VAL A 51 -2.61 2.50 -3.08
N LEU A 52 -2.87 2.78 -4.33
CA LEU A 52 -2.85 1.82 -5.46
C LEU A 52 -1.91 2.29 -6.57
N GLY A 53 -1.68 1.42 -7.53
CA GLY A 53 -0.87 1.71 -8.70
C GLY A 53 0.60 1.28 -8.56
N GLU A 54 1.46 1.81 -9.40
CA GLU A 54 2.90 1.54 -9.34
C GLU A 54 3.47 2.05 -8.02
N HIS A 55 4.35 1.26 -7.38
CA HIS A 55 5.14 1.78 -6.27
C HIS A 55 6.19 2.79 -6.76
N GLY A 56 5.76 4.05 -6.95
CA GLY A 56 6.54 5.14 -7.53
C GLY A 56 5.74 6.43 -7.63
N GLU A 57 6.11 7.28 -8.60
CA GLU A 57 5.48 8.60 -8.77
C GLU A 57 4.02 8.52 -9.26
N SER A 58 3.63 7.44 -9.94
CA SER A 58 2.27 7.27 -10.47
C SER A 58 1.29 6.61 -9.50
N GLN A 59 1.72 6.26 -8.27
CA GLN A 59 0.81 5.78 -7.24
C GLN A 59 -0.25 6.83 -6.89
N PHE A 60 -1.40 6.38 -6.44
CA PHE A 60 -2.49 7.27 -6.02
C PHE A 60 -3.27 6.74 -4.82
N ALA A 61 -3.68 7.61 -3.94
CA ALA A 61 -4.63 7.26 -2.89
C ALA A 61 -6.04 7.16 -3.48
N ALA A 62 -6.68 6.01 -3.30
CA ALA A 62 -8.03 5.77 -3.80
C ALA A 62 -9.08 6.45 -2.90
N TRP A 63 -9.07 7.79 -2.84
CA TRP A 63 -9.85 8.61 -1.91
C TRP A 63 -11.34 8.26 -1.86
N SER A 64 -11.92 7.86 -3.00
CA SER A 64 -13.33 7.45 -3.08
C SER A 64 -13.65 6.18 -2.29
N THR A 65 -12.65 5.40 -1.91
CA THR A 65 -12.79 4.14 -1.16
C THR A 65 -12.26 4.25 0.27
N ILE A 66 -11.61 5.38 0.63
CA ILE A 66 -11.03 5.57 1.94
C ILE A 66 -12.09 6.02 2.93
N THR A 67 -12.13 5.36 4.09
CA THR A 67 -13.06 5.69 5.17
C THR A 67 -12.32 5.87 6.49
N VAL A 68 -12.88 6.69 7.38
CA VAL A 68 -12.45 6.88 8.75
C VAL A 68 -13.61 6.48 9.67
N GLN A 69 -13.45 5.42 10.46
CA GLN A 69 -14.53 4.83 11.28
C GLN A 69 -15.78 4.46 10.45
N GLY A 70 -15.60 4.14 9.16
CA GLY A 70 -16.69 3.81 8.25
C GLY A 70 -17.30 5.01 7.51
N GLU A 71 -16.97 6.24 7.88
CA GLU A 71 -17.41 7.46 7.17
C GLU A 71 -16.47 7.76 6.00
N PRO A 72 -16.98 8.06 4.79
CA PRO A 72 -16.15 8.42 3.65
C PRO A 72 -15.27 9.65 3.91
N ILE A 73 -13.96 9.53 3.65
CA ILE A 73 -13.02 10.65 3.82
C ILE A 73 -13.40 11.88 2.98
N THR A 74 -14.05 11.67 1.86
CA THR A 74 -14.50 12.75 0.96
C THR A 74 -15.59 13.62 1.58
N GLU A 75 -16.44 13.07 2.45
CA GLU A 75 -17.44 13.83 3.20
C GLU A 75 -16.79 14.56 4.36
N ILE A 76 -15.96 13.86 5.14
CA ILE A 76 -15.19 14.48 6.24
C ILE A 76 -14.33 15.65 5.72
N ALA A 77 -13.70 15.49 4.55
CA ALA A 77 -12.87 16.52 3.96
C ALA A 77 -13.65 17.78 3.59
N LYS A 78 -14.90 17.64 3.13
CA LYS A 78 -15.78 18.79 2.86
C LYS A 78 -16.15 19.51 4.17
N ASP A 79 -16.56 18.77 5.18
CA ASP A 79 -17.06 19.32 6.44
C ASP A 79 -15.94 20.00 7.25
N GLN A 80 -14.73 19.45 7.21
CA GLN A 80 -13.59 19.96 7.95
C GLN A 80 -12.62 20.81 7.12
N HIS A 81 -12.96 21.11 5.86
CA HIS A 81 -12.11 21.86 4.93
C HIS A 81 -10.70 21.24 4.76
N LEU A 82 -10.65 19.90 4.69
CA LEU A 82 -9.41 19.15 4.61
C LEU A 82 -8.97 18.97 3.14
N GLU A 83 -7.76 19.36 2.82
CA GLU A 83 -7.21 19.22 1.48
C GLU A 83 -6.59 17.83 1.27
N LEU A 84 -7.30 16.93 0.55
CA LEU A 84 -6.84 15.57 0.26
C LEU A 84 -5.50 15.55 -0.49
N SER A 85 -5.24 16.57 -1.32
CA SER A 85 -3.98 16.72 -2.04
C SER A 85 -2.78 16.93 -1.10
N GLU A 86 -2.97 17.59 0.03
CA GLU A 86 -1.92 17.78 1.03
C GLU A 86 -1.65 16.48 1.81
N LEU A 87 -2.68 15.68 2.06
CA LEU A 87 -2.52 14.34 2.65
C LEU A 87 -1.76 13.40 1.70
N ASP A 88 -2.04 13.46 0.40
CA ASP A 88 -1.31 12.68 -0.61
C ASP A 88 0.18 13.07 -0.64
N LYS A 89 0.49 14.37 -0.64
CA LYS A 89 1.88 14.88 -0.55
C LYS A 89 2.58 14.42 0.73
N ALA A 90 1.90 14.48 1.87
CA ALA A 90 2.46 14.04 3.15
C ALA A 90 2.74 12.53 3.15
N ALA A 91 1.84 11.71 2.59
CA ALA A 91 2.03 10.28 2.46
C ALA A 91 3.24 9.94 1.57
N ARG A 92 3.33 10.53 0.37
CA ARG A 92 4.45 10.35 -0.58
C ARG A 92 5.77 10.84 0.02
N GLY A 93 5.76 11.99 0.70
CA GLY A 93 6.93 12.58 1.32
C GLY A 93 7.53 11.77 2.48
N GLY A 94 6.77 10.84 3.06
CA GLY A 94 7.20 10.07 4.24
C GLY A 94 8.48 9.26 4.04
N GLY A 95 8.73 8.74 2.83
CA GLY A 95 9.98 8.05 2.50
C GLY A 95 11.19 8.98 2.52
N TRP A 96 11.07 10.15 1.91
CA TRP A 96 12.13 11.16 1.88
C TRP A 96 12.45 11.74 3.26
N LEU A 97 11.43 11.93 4.11
CA LEU A 97 11.62 12.37 5.49
C LEU A 97 12.53 11.39 6.26
N VAL A 98 12.26 10.09 6.15
CA VAL A 98 13.08 9.04 6.78
C VAL A 98 14.48 8.99 6.18
N PHE A 99 14.58 9.03 4.84
CA PHE A 99 15.87 8.99 4.14
C PHE A 99 16.75 10.20 4.50
N ASN A 100 16.19 11.39 4.56
CA ASN A 100 16.95 12.60 4.93
C ASN A 100 17.50 12.53 6.35
N GLY A 101 16.74 11.93 7.29
CA GLY A 101 17.19 11.73 8.65
C GLY A 101 18.23 10.62 8.82
N LYS A 102 17.94 9.43 8.26
CA LYS A 102 18.73 8.20 8.46
C LYS A 102 19.69 7.86 7.33
N LYS A 103 19.52 8.46 6.13
CA LYS A 103 20.21 8.13 4.87
C LYS A 103 19.88 6.75 4.29
N TYR A 104 18.90 6.05 4.85
CA TYR A 104 18.34 4.80 4.32
C TYR A 104 16.91 4.58 4.80
N THR A 105 16.18 3.69 4.14
CA THR A 105 14.84 3.22 4.51
C THR A 105 14.84 1.70 4.50
N CYS A 106 14.54 1.05 5.62
CA CYS A 106 14.50 -0.42 5.70
C CYS A 106 13.46 -0.96 6.68
N TYR A 107 13.29 -0.36 7.86
CA TYR A 107 12.47 -0.96 8.92
C TYR A 107 10.99 -1.08 8.56
N ALA A 108 10.40 -0.03 8.00
CA ALA A 108 8.98 -0.04 7.66
C ALA A 108 8.69 -1.04 6.52
N ILE A 109 9.54 -1.08 5.49
CA ILE A 109 9.37 -2.05 4.41
C ILE A 109 9.61 -3.49 4.86
N ALA A 110 10.58 -3.72 5.75
CA ALA A 110 10.80 -5.02 6.36
C ALA A 110 9.58 -5.48 7.18
N THR A 111 8.93 -4.56 7.90
CA THR A 111 7.69 -4.85 8.64
C THR A 111 6.54 -5.22 7.69
N CYS A 112 6.40 -4.51 6.56
CA CYS A 112 5.39 -4.86 5.55
C CYS A 112 5.66 -6.24 4.96
N ALA A 113 6.90 -6.53 4.58
CA ALA A 113 7.29 -7.85 4.06
C ALA A 113 7.03 -8.96 5.08
N ALA A 114 7.39 -8.76 6.34
CA ALA A 114 7.15 -9.73 7.41
C ALA A 114 5.65 -9.99 7.61
N LYS A 115 4.80 -8.95 7.59
CA LYS A 115 3.34 -9.09 7.70
C LYS A 115 2.75 -9.88 6.52
N LEU A 116 3.21 -9.61 5.29
CA LEU A 116 2.78 -10.36 4.11
C LEU A 116 3.14 -11.82 4.23
N LEU A 117 4.40 -12.13 4.52
CA LEU A 117 4.87 -13.51 4.68
C LEU A 117 4.14 -14.22 5.81
N GLN A 118 3.95 -13.56 6.96
CA GLN A 118 3.18 -14.13 8.06
C GLN A 118 1.74 -14.44 7.63
N ALA A 119 1.09 -13.55 6.86
CA ALA A 119 -0.27 -13.75 6.39
C ALA A 119 -0.38 -14.94 5.43
N VAL A 120 0.58 -15.10 4.51
CA VAL A 120 0.64 -16.25 3.62
C VAL A 120 0.84 -17.54 4.41
N PHE A 121 1.86 -17.62 5.27
CA PHE A 121 2.16 -18.83 6.02
C PHE A 121 1.11 -19.23 7.09
N SER A 122 0.31 -18.29 7.57
CA SER A 122 -0.76 -18.54 8.54
C SER A 122 -2.15 -18.60 7.93
N ASP A 123 -2.26 -18.49 6.62
CA ASP A 123 -3.55 -18.39 5.89
C ASP A 123 -4.49 -17.32 6.47
N ALA A 124 -3.92 -16.15 6.81
CA ALA A 124 -4.65 -15.12 7.55
C ALA A 124 -5.70 -14.36 6.72
N LYS A 125 -5.82 -14.64 5.42
CA LYS A 125 -6.73 -13.93 4.49
C LYS A 125 -6.55 -12.40 4.56
N LEU A 126 -5.28 -11.97 4.68
CA LEU A 126 -4.96 -10.54 4.75
C LEU A 126 -5.27 -9.86 3.42
N ALA A 127 -6.16 -8.87 3.46
CA ALA A 127 -6.38 -7.96 2.34
C ALA A 127 -5.39 -6.79 2.43
N CYS A 128 -4.55 -6.60 1.40
CA CYS A 128 -3.59 -5.51 1.33
C CYS A 128 -3.23 -5.17 -0.12
N PRO A 129 -2.71 -3.96 -0.40
CA PRO A 129 -2.29 -3.59 -1.75
C PRO A 129 -0.87 -4.10 -2.03
N ALA A 130 -0.77 -5.36 -2.39
CA ALA A 130 0.47 -6.00 -2.82
C ALA A 130 0.73 -5.76 -4.32
N SER A 131 1.97 -5.91 -4.77
CA SER A 131 2.32 -5.93 -6.19
C SER A 131 1.95 -7.31 -6.74
N VAL A 132 0.83 -7.38 -7.43
CA VAL A 132 0.26 -8.59 -8.02
C VAL A 132 0.06 -8.42 -9.53
N TYR A 133 0.01 -9.53 -10.25
CA TYR A 133 -0.21 -9.49 -11.69
C TYR A 133 -1.69 -9.25 -12.02
N LEU A 134 -1.94 -8.22 -12.80
CA LEU A 134 -3.27 -7.91 -13.33
C LEU A 134 -3.35 -8.34 -14.80
N GLU A 135 -4.17 -9.35 -15.09
CA GLU A 135 -4.32 -9.93 -16.43
C GLU A 135 -4.77 -8.87 -17.46
N ASP A 136 -5.72 -8.01 -17.08
CA ASP A 136 -6.26 -6.96 -17.95
C ASP A 136 -5.23 -5.93 -18.40
N TYR A 137 -4.17 -5.75 -17.61
CA TYR A 137 -3.10 -4.78 -17.88
C TYR A 137 -1.78 -5.43 -18.27
N GLY A 138 -1.65 -6.74 -18.12
CA GLY A 138 -0.45 -7.49 -18.47
C GLY A 138 0.80 -7.13 -17.65
N CYS A 139 0.64 -6.63 -16.42
CA CYS A 139 1.75 -6.20 -15.59
C CYS A 139 1.48 -6.42 -14.08
N TYR A 140 2.57 -6.38 -13.30
CA TYR A 140 2.52 -6.31 -11.85
C TYR A 140 2.32 -4.87 -11.41
N VAL A 141 1.42 -4.66 -10.44
CA VAL A 141 1.10 -3.33 -9.89
C VAL A 141 0.49 -3.47 -8.50
N GLY A 142 0.62 -2.46 -7.67
CA GLY A 142 -0.01 -2.39 -6.35
C GLY A 142 -1.54 -2.37 -6.46
N TYR A 143 -2.16 -3.50 -6.09
CA TYR A 143 -3.61 -3.68 -6.18
C TYR A 143 -4.12 -4.46 -4.96
N PRO A 144 -5.38 -4.26 -4.50
CA PRO A 144 -5.93 -5.02 -3.40
C PRO A 144 -5.93 -6.52 -3.70
N ALA A 145 -5.20 -7.27 -2.91
CA ALA A 145 -5.08 -8.71 -3.01
C ALA A 145 -5.35 -9.35 -1.65
N VAL A 146 -5.72 -10.61 -1.63
CA VAL A 146 -6.01 -11.38 -0.42
C VAL A 146 -5.10 -12.61 -0.39
N SER A 147 -4.32 -12.77 0.69
CA SER A 147 -3.52 -13.97 0.89
C SER A 147 -4.41 -15.19 1.16
N ASP A 148 -4.09 -16.34 0.57
CA ASP A 148 -4.86 -17.58 0.75
C ASP A 148 -4.03 -18.76 1.33
N GLY A 149 -2.86 -18.46 1.89
CA GLY A 149 -1.99 -19.42 2.55
C GLY A 149 -0.94 -20.05 1.64
N ILE A 150 -1.10 -19.96 0.34
CA ILE A 150 -0.15 -20.45 -0.67
C ILE A 150 0.25 -19.32 -1.63
N ASP A 151 -0.73 -18.48 -1.96
CA ASP A 151 -0.65 -17.45 -2.98
C ASP A 151 -1.14 -16.09 -2.45
N ILE A 152 -1.03 -15.06 -3.25
CA ILE A 152 -1.61 -13.75 -3.00
C ILE A 152 -2.12 -13.14 -4.32
#